data_88ee860ad5e84993129d6a6b303a901a
#
_entry.id   88ee860ad5e84993129d6a6b303a901a
#
_cell.length_a   1.000
_cell.length_b   1.000
_cell.length_c   1.000
_cell.angle_alpha   90.00
_cell.angle_beta   90.00
_cell.angle_gamma   90.00
#
_symmetry.space_group_name_H-M   'P 1'
#
loop_
_entity.id
_entity.type
_entity.pdbx_description
1 polymer ?
#
loop_
_entity_poly.entity_id
_entity_poly.type
_entity_poly.pdbx_seq_one_letter_code
_entity_poly.pdbx_strand_id
1 'polypeptide(L)'
;MSSLVWISGASAGIGAALVAAVPFPDARIIDISRGGGAAEHFKADLADPADWSRVAAQFADELAAYDGERVVFIHNAGTITPIGPAAEADPDAYNRAVLLNSAAPQVLGAAFLRASAHLTCERHLVMLSSGAATTAYAGWSSYNAGKAAVEHWVRTVGQEQPADGCRVIAVAPGVVDTAMQSEIRATDETVFPAVSRFLELERTGALTMPEAAATGIWSLLTRGLPNGSSVDLHTL
;
A
#
# COMPACT_ATOMS: atom_id res chain seq x y z
N MET A 1 -24.55 1.75 -10.39
CA MET A 1 -24.01 1.98 -9.02
C MET A 1 -22.51 2.16 -9.16
N SER A 2 -21.99 3.36 -8.96
CA SER A 2 -20.60 3.66 -9.29
C SER A 2 -19.69 3.53 -8.06
N SER A 3 -18.53 2.92 -8.24
CA SER A 3 -17.44 2.92 -7.25
C SER A 3 -16.27 3.75 -7.77
N LEU A 4 -15.61 4.50 -6.91
CA LEU A 4 -14.41 5.25 -7.23
C LEU A 4 -13.23 4.70 -6.42
N VAL A 5 -12.19 4.27 -7.12
CA VAL A 5 -11.06 3.54 -6.53
C VAL A 5 -9.76 4.23 -6.90
N TRP A 6 -8.94 4.56 -5.90
CA TRP A 6 -7.55 4.95 -6.10
C TRP A 6 -6.62 3.84 -5.65
N ILE A 7 -5.61 3.55 -6.44
CA ILE A 7 -4.55 2.60 -6.10
C ILE A 7 -3.21 3.27 -6.35
N SER A 8 -2.41 3.46 -5.31
CA SER A 8 -1.05 3.96 -5.52
C SER A 8 -0.11 2.83 -5.95
N GLY A 9 0.75 3.11 -6.95
CA GLY A 9 1.66 2.13 -7.52
C GLY A 9 0.94 1.01 -8.28
N ALA A 10 -0.13 1.35 -9.01
CA ALA A 10 -0.93 0.38 -9.76
C ALA A 10 -0.32 -0.03 -11.10
N SER A 11 0.85 0.49 -11.46
CA SER A 11 1.51 0.21 -12.74
C SER A 11 2.18 -1.17 -12.83
N ALA A 12 2.41 -1.86 -11.70
CA ALA A 12 3.09 -3.16 -11.67
C ALA A 12 2.72 -3.98 -10.41
N GLY A 13 3.12 -5.26 -10.42
CA GLY A 13 3.04 -6.17 -9.28
C GLY A 13 1.64 -6.26 -8.66
N ILE A 14 1.55 -6.18 -7.33
CA ILE A 14 0.27 -6.23 -6.60
C ILE A 14 -0.68 -5.13 -7.05
N GLY A 15 -0.17 -3.92 -7.30
CA GLY A 15 -1.01 -2.81 -7.74
C GLY A 15 -1.69 -3.06 -9.09
N ALA A 16 -0.98 -3.58 -10.07
CA ALA A 16 -1.56 -3.97 -11.37
C ALA A 16 -2.58 -5.12 -11.23
N ALA A 17 -2.30 -6.09 -10.37
CA ALA A 17 -3.22 -7.18 -10.07
C ALA A 17 -4.48 -6.68 -9.35
N LEU A 18 -4.38 -5.68 -8.46
CA LEU A 18 -5.53 -5.04 -7.83
C LEU A 18 -6.44 -4.35 -8.86
N VAL A 19 -5.87 -3.67 -9.86
CA VAL A 19 -6.65 -3.08 -10.97
C VAL A 19 -7.40 -4.16 -11.73
N ALA A 20 -6.72 -5.25 -12.08
CA ALA A 20 -7.32 -6.35 -12.87
C ALA A 20 -8.39 -7.14 -12.10
N ALA A 21 -8.28 -7.22 -10.77
CA ALA A 21 -9.15 -8.01 -9.92
C ALA A 21 -10.23 -7.19 -9.17
N VAL A 22 -10.43 -5.90 -9.54
CA VAL A 22 -11.44 -5.07 -8.88
C VAL A 22 -12.83 -5.75 -8.94
N PRO A 23 -13.50 -5.96 -7.79
CA PRO A 23 -14.75 -6.72 -7.76
C PRO A 23 -16.00 -5.89 -8.05
N PHE A 24 -15.84 -4.64 -8.45
CA PHE A 24 -16.92 -3.69 -8.70
C PHE A 24 -17.04 -3.43 -10.21
N PRO A 25 -18.08 -3.93 -10.90
CA PRO A 25 -18.17 -3.88 -12.37
C PRO A 25 -18.11 -2.47 -12.96
N ASP A 26 -18.63 -1.48 -12.24
CA ASP A 26 -18.71 -0.09 -12.70
C ASP A 26 -17.68 0.81 -11.99
N ALA A 27 -16.55 0.23 -11.53
CA ALA A 27 -15.52 1.00 -10.85
C ALA A 27 -14.72 1.87 -11.83
N ARG A 28 -14.65 3.16 -11.55
CA ARG A 28 -13.62 4.04 -12.10
C ARG A 28 -12.37 3.90 -11.25
N ILE A 29 -11.25 3.51 -11.85
CA ILE A 29 -10.00 3.23 -11.15
C ILE A 29 -8.96 4.25 -11.56
N ILE A 30 -8.33 4.89 -10.58
CA ILE A 30 -7.27 5.89 -10.77
C ILE A 30 -5.96 5.34 -10.21
N ASP A 31 -4.97 5.15 -11.09
CA ASP A 31 -3.59 4.78 -10.75
C ASP A 31 -2.79 6.03 -10.37
N ILE A 32 -2.35 6.10 -9.11
CA ILE A 32 -1.43 7.14 -8.64
C ILE A 32 -0.01 6.56 -8.71
N SER A 33 0.72 6.83 -9.79
CA SER A 33 2.05 6.31 -10.01
C SER A 33 2.91 7.18 -10.90
N ARG A 34 4.20 6.85 -11.02
CA ARG A 34 5.14 7.56 -11.90
C ARG A 34 4.92 7.25 -13.38
N GLY A 35 4.58 6.00 -13.70
CA GLY A 35 4.60 5.47 -15.08
C GLY A 35 3.25 5.15 -15.68
N GLY A 36 2.19 5.01 -14.88
CA GLY A 36 0.88 4.57 -15.34
C GLY A 36 0.81 3.08 -15.66
N GLY A 37 -0.42 2.59 -15.82
CA GLY A 37 -0.77 1.20 -16.11
C GLY A 37 -2.07 1.11 -16.91
N ALA A 38 -2.91 0.12 -16.60
CA ALA A 38 -4.17 -0.13 -17.31
C ALA A 38 -5.34 0.77 -16.86
N ALA A 39 -5.22 1.43 -15.70
CA ALA A 39 -6.22 2.33 -15.15
C ALA A 39 -6.03 3.78 -15.63
N GLU A 40 -6.98 4.66 -15.32
CA GLU A 40 -6.80 6.10 -15.48
C GLU A 40 -5.58 6.57 -14.67
N HIS A 41 -4.70 7.35 -15.28
CA HIS A 41 -3.42 7.65 -14.70
C HIS A 41 -3.34 9.08 -14.14
N PHE A 42 -3.11 9.17 -12.83
CA PHE A 42 -2.69 10.39 -12.16
C PHE A 42 -1.18 10.30 -11.87
N LYS A 43 -0.37 11.00 -12.67
CA LYS A 43 1.09 10.96 -12.55
C LYS A 43 1.56 11.67 -11.27
N ALA A 44 2.20 10.90 -10.37
CA ALA A 44 2.81 11.40 -9.14
C ALA A 44 4.01 10.54 -8.71
N ASP A 45 5.05 11.18 -8.17
CA ASP A 45 6.13 10.52 -7.43
C ASP A 45 5.88 10.67 -5.93
N LEU A 46 5.40 9.62 -5.29
CA LEU A 46 5.06 9.66 -3.87
C LEU A 46 6.29 9.73 -2.93
N ALA A 47 7.52 9.64 -3.47
CA ALA A 47 8.74 9.99 -2.75
C ALA A 47 9.07 11.50 -2.83
N ASP A 48 8.21 12.31 -3.48
CA ASP A 48 8.30 13.77 -3.53
C ASP A 48 7.10 14.40 -2.79
N PRO A 49 7.31 15.10 -1.66
CA PRO A 49 6.24 15.76 -0.92
C PRO A 49 5.44 16.78 -1.73
N ALA A 50 6.01 17.36 -2.80
CA ALA A 50 5.30 18.31 -3.67
C ALA A 50 4.10 17.66 -4.37
N ASP A 51 4.22 16.38 -4.72
CA ASP A 51 3.14 15.63 -5.36
C ASP A 51 2.01 15.25 -4.40
N TRP A 52 2.25 15.20 -3.09
CA TRP A 52 1.20 14.86 -2.12
C TRP A 52 0.06 15.88 -2.10
N SER A 53 0.39 17.18 -2.22
CA SER A 53 -0.62 18.24 -2.30
C SER A 53 -1.49 18.12 -3.55
N ARG A 54 -0.90 17.69 -4.68
CA ARG A 54 -1.63 17.44 -5.93
C ARG A 54 -2.58 16.25 -5.81
N VAL A 55 -2.11 15.16 -5.19
CA VAL A 55 -2.95 13.98 -4.92
C VAL A 55 -4.07 14.33 -3.95
N ALA A 56 -3.79 15.09 -2.90
CA ALA A 56 -4.80 15.53 -1.93
C ALA A 56 -5.88 16.42 -2.59
N ALA A 57 -5.48 17.32 -3.49
CA ALA A 57 -6.41 18.15 -4.27
C ALA A 57 -7.29 17.27 -5.18
N GLN A 58 -6.70 16.27 -5.84
CA GLN A 58 -7.43 15.34 -6.69
C GLN A 58 -8.48 14.54 -5.89
N PHE A 59 -8.17 14.09 -4.66
CA PHE A 59 -9.19 13.49 -3.79
C PHE A 59 -10.33 14.46 -3.49
N ALA A 60 -10.00 15.72 -3.14
CA ALA A 60 -11.00 16.72 -2.80
C ALA A 60 -11.91 17.05 -4.00
N ASP A 61 -11.34 17.24 -5.18
CA ASP A 61 -12.08 17.57 -6.39
C ASP A 61 -13.02 16.44 -6.83
N GLU A 62 -12.53 15.20 -6.84
CA GLU A 62 -13.31 14.01 -7.22
C GLU A 62 -14.45 13.70 -6.24
N LEU A 63 -14.23 13.98 -4.95
CA LEU A 63 -15.20 13.64 -3.90
C LEU A 63 -16.16 14.78 -3.57
N ALA A 64 -15.91 16.02 -4.02
CA ALA A 64 -16.74 17.19 -3.66
C ALA A 64 -18.24 17.03 -3.99
N ALA A 65 -18.57 16.36 -5.08
CA ALA A 65 -19.94 16.11 -5.53
C ALA A 65 -20.19 14.63 -5.83
N TYR A 66 -19.43 13.74 -5.18
CA TYR A 66 -19.55 12.29 -5.41
C TYR A 66 -20.86 11.75 -4.78
N ASP A 67 -21.66 11.10 -5.59
CA ASP A 67 -22.97 10.51 -5.23
C ASP A 67 -23.04 8.98 -5.44
N GLY A 68 -21.88 8.35 -5.67
CA GLY A 68 -21.78 6.91 -5.85
C GLY A 68 -21.90 6.12 -4.54
N GLU A 69 -21.77 4.81 -4.63
CA GLU A 69 -22.00 3.89 -3.51
C GLU A 69 -20.76 3.60 -2.68
N ARG A 70 -19.54 3.76 -3.28
CA ARG A 70 -18.31 3.34 -2.61
C ARG A 70 -17.12 4.16 -3.07
N VAL A 71 -16.29 4.53 -2.12
CA VAL A 71 -14.95 5.09 -2.39
C VAL A 71 -13.89 4.26 -1.69
N VAL A 72 -12.81 3.93 -2.41
CA VAL A 72 -11.71 3.11 -1.92
C VAL A 72 -10.38 3.78 -2.23
N PHE A 73 -9.52 3.89 -1.24
CA PHE A 73 -8.11 4.20 -1.48
C PHE A 73 -7.23 3.06 -0.97
N ILE A 74 -6.46 2.43 -1.87
CA ILE A 74 -5.46 1.43 -1.55
C ILE A 74 -4.08 2.04 -1.73
N HIS A 75 -3.37 2.29 -0.63
CA HIS A 75 -1.99 2.72 -0.68
C HIS A 75 -1.07 1.50 -0.78
N ASN A 76 -0.66 1.17 -2.02
CA ASN A 76 0.20 0.04 -2.33
C ASN A 76 1.65 0.45 -2.66
N ALA A 77 1.88 1.66 -3.14
CA ALA A 77 3.21 2.14 -3.50
C ALA A 77 4.22 1.97 -2.36
N GLY A 78 5.42 1.49 -2.68
CA GLY A 78 6.51 1.30 -1.74
C GLY A 78 7.79 0.87 -2.44
N THR A 79 8.91 0.93 -1.73
CA THR A 79 10.21 0.47 -2.20
C THR A 79 10.93 -0.31 -1.12
N ILE A 80 11.74 -1.29 -1.52
CA ILE A 80 12.63 -2.03 -0.63
C ILE A 80 14.02 -1.38 -0.55
N THR A 81 14.36 -0.56 -1.53
CA THR A 81 15.67 0.10 -1.60
C THR A 81 15.70 1.43 -0.83
N PRO A 82 16.86 1.76 -0.25
CA PRO A 82 18.13 1.03 -0.29
C PRO A 82 18.12 -0.22 0.60
N ILE A 83 18.79 -1.29 0.13
CA ILE A 83 19.05 -2.49 0.92
C ILE A 83 20.48 -2.42 1.44
N GLY A 84 20.69 -2.64 2.74
CA GLY A 84 22.01 -2.64 3.39
C GLY A 84 22.02 -1.95 4.75
N PRO A 85 23.18 -1.94 5.43
CA PRO A 85 23.34 -1.25 6.70
C PRO A 85 22.98 0.24 6.60
N ALA A 86 22.23 0.76 7.56
CA ALA A 86 21.74 2.14 7.54
C ALA A 86 22.86 3.19 7.43
N ALA A 87 24.02 2.89 8.03
CA ALA A 87 25.17 3.80 8.00
C ALA A 87 25.90 3.86 6.64
N GLU A 88 25.65 2.89 5.76
CA GLU A 88 26.30 2.75 4.46
C GLU A 88 25.37 3.12 3.31
N ALA A 89 24.08 3.30 3.59
CA ALA A 89 23.08 3.63 2.59
C ALA A 89 23.31 5.05 2.02
N ASP A 90 23.05 5.20 0.72
CA ASP A 90 23.03 6.51 0.08
C ASP A 90 21.96 7.40 0.77
N PRO A 91 22.34 8.60 1.27
CA PRO A 91 21.42 9.45 2.06
C PRO A 91 20.17 9.88 1.29
N ASP A 92 20.27 10.14 -0.01
CA ASP A 92 19.14 10.59 -0.82
C ASP A 92 18.18 9.42 -1.08
N ALA A 93 18.70 8.25 -1.40
CA ALA A 93 17.89 7.04 -1.54
C ALA A 93 17.20 6.65 -0.23
N TYR A 94 17.91 6.77 0.90
CA TYR A 94 17.34 6.49 2.22
C TYR A 94 16.20 7.47 2.56
N ASN A 95 16.41 8.77 2.34
CA ASN A 95 15.40 9.80 2.54
C ASN A 95 14.15 9.54 1.67
N ARG A 96 14.34 9.26 0.39
CA ARG A 96 13.24 8.92 -0.53
C ARG A 96 12.46 7.68 -0.08
N ALA A 97 13.15 6.66 0.45
CA ALA A 97 12.51 5.47 1.01
C ALA A 97 11.64 5.80 2.24
N VAL A 98 12.13 6.63 3.16
CA VAL A 98 11.38 7.09 4.34
C VAL A 98 10.14 7.88 3.90
N LEU A 99 10.29 8.79 2.95
CA LEU A 99 9.17 9.57 2.42
C LEU A 99 8.11 8.66 1.79
N LEU A 100 8.52 7.72 0.93
CA LEU A 100 7.59 6.84 0.21
C LEU A 100 6.92 5.80 1.12
N ASN A 101 7.68 5.14 2.01
CA ASN A 101 7.17 4.01 2.79
C ASN A 101 6.50 4.42 4.11
N SER A 102 6.78 5.61 4.63
CA SER A 102 6.28 6.06 5.93
C SER A 102 5.43 7.32 5.83
N ALA A 103 5.96 8.41 5.27
CA ALA A 103 5.29 9.70 5.29
C ALA A 103 4.13 9.78 4.27
N ALA A 104 4.34 9.34 3.03
CA ALA A 104 3.32 9.38 1.99
C ALA A 104 2.02 8.65 2.37
N PRO A 105 2.05 7.38 2.87
CA PRO A 105 0.82 6.70 3.25
C PRO A 105 0.04 7.45 4.34
N GLN A 106 0.72 8.01 5.35
CA GLN A 106 0.08 8.76 6.42
C GLN A 106 -0.56 10.06 5.92
N VAL A 107 0.19 10.84 5.15
CA VAL A 107 -0.28 12.14 4.62
C VAL A 107 -1.44 11.95 3.64
N LEU A 108 -1.32 11.00 2.71
CA LEU A 108 -2.36 10.73 1.72
C LEU A 108 -3.57 10.03 2.35
N GLY A 109 -3.36 9.14 3.32
CA GLY A 109 -4.45 8.55 4.09
C GLY A 109 -5.26 9.61 4.83
N ALA A 110 -4.60 10.55 5.52
CA ALA A 110 -5.26 11.67 6.20
C ALA A 110 -6.00 12.60 5.21
N ALA A 111 -5.42 12.83 4.01
CA ALA A 111 -6.05 13.62 2.96
C ALA A 111 -7.33 12.94 2.43
N PHE A 112 -7.28 11.63 2.15
CA PHE A 112 -8.42 10.85 1.73
C PHE A 112 -9.55 10.85 2.78
N LEU A 113 -9.22 10.62 4.05
CA LEU A 113 -10.19 10.65 5.15
C LEU A 113 -10.88 12.01 5.25
N ARG A 114 -10.12 13.10 5.12
CA ARG A 114 -10.67 14.46 5.13
C ARG A 114 -11.59 14.70 3.95
N ALA A 115 -11.15 14.34 2.74
CA ALA A 115 -11.92 14.55 1.51
C ALA A 115 -13.22 13.75 1.49
N SER A 116 -13.24 12.54 2.07
CA SER A 116 -14.39 11.65 2.10
C SER A 116 -15.29 11.80 3.34
N ALA A 117 -14.94 12.67 4.30
CA ALA A 117 -15.62 12.76 5.59
C ALA A 117 -17.13 13.10 5.49
N HIS A 118 -17.52 13.86 4.48
CA HIS A 118 -18.92 14.29 4.25
C HIS A 118 -19.79 13.23 3.55
N LEU A 119 -19.16 12.18 2.99
CA LEU A 119 -19.86 11.15 2.23
C LEU A 119 -20.56 10.16 3.19
N THR A 120 -21.73 9.67 2.76
CA THR A 120 -22.52 8.65 3.48
C THR A 120 -22.39 7.26 2.85
N CYS A 121 -21.70 7.14 1.72
CA CYS A 121 -21.43 5.86 1.05
C CYS A 121 -20.38 5.02 1.79
N GLU A 122 -20.14 3.78 1.33
CA GLU A 122 -19.05 2.96 1.83
C GLU A 122 -17.69 3.61 1.56
N ARG A 123 -16.84 3.69 2.58
CA ARG A 123 -15.51 4.31 2.51
C ARG A 123 -14.47 3.35 3.05
N HIS A 124 -13.45 3.05 2.26
CA HIS A 124 -12.38 2.13 2.63
C HIS A 124 -11.00 2.75 2.37
N LEU A 125 -10.15 2.67 3.38
CA LEU A 125 -8.74 3.02 3.31
C LEU A 125 -7.92 1.79 3.66
N VAL A 126 -7.18 1.27 2.68
CA VAL A 126 -6.34 0.07 2.81
C VAL A 126 -4.88 0.48 2.65
N MET A 127 -4.07 0.18 3.65
CA MET A 127 -2.63 0.43 3.63
C MET A 127 -1.87 -0.88 3.49
N LEU A 128 -1.07 -1.05 2.41
CA LEU A 128 -0.23 -2.23 2.27
C LEU A 128 0.91 -2.19 3.27
N SER A 129 0.90 -3.16 4.18
CA SER A 129 1.95 -3.43 5.16
C SER A 129 2.84 -4.60 4.69
N SER A 130 3.54 -5.21 5.59
CA SER A 130 4.44 -6.34 5.38
C SER A 130 4.72 -7.02 6.72
N GLY A 131 5.10 -8.30 6.70
CA GLY A 131 5.69 -8.95 7.88
C GLY A 131 6.91 -8.21 8.45
N ALA A 132 7.55 -7.37 7.66
CA ALA A 132 8.64 -6.47 8.08
C ALA A 132 8.20 -5.38 9.08
N ALA A 133 6.89 -5.16 9.26
CA ALA A 133 6.38 -4.25 10.29
C ALA A 133 6.63 -4.77 11.71
N THR A 134 6.70 -6.09 11.87
CA THR A 134 6.87 -6.77 13.17
C THR A 134 8.17 -7.55 13.27
N THR A 135 8.79 -7.92 12.14
CA THR A 135 10.05 -8.67 12.09
C THR A 135 11.17 -7.75 11.62
N ALA A 136 12.23 -7.63 12.42
CA ALA A 136 13.41 -6.85 12.06
C ALA A 136 14.33 -7.67 11.14
N TYR A 137 14.59 -7.14 9.95
CA TYR A 137 15.58 -7.67 9.01
C TYR A 137 16.77 -6.71 8.93
N ALA A 138 17.97 -7.19 9.23
CA ALA A 138 19.19 -6.43 8.99
C ALA A 138 19.29 -6.09 7.49
N GLY A 139 19.63 -4.85 7.18
CA GLY A 139 19.63 -4.34 5.80
C GLY A 139 18.33 -3.69 5.34
N TRP A 140 17.25 -3.75 6.10
CA TRP A 140 15.96 -3.14 5.77
C TRP A 140 15.48 -2.08 6.76
N SER A 141 16.39 -1.32 7.36
CA SER A 141 16.05 -0.38 8.44
C SER A 141 14.94 0.61 8.06
N SER A 142 15.01 1.27 6.88
CA SER A 142 13.99 2.21 6.42
C SER A 142 12.66 1.51 6.08
N TYR A 143 12.73 0.33 5.47
CA TYR A 143 11.54 -0.44 5.10
C TYR A 143 10.79 -0.96 6.33
N ASN A 144 11.50 -1.61 7.26
CA ASN A 144 10.92 -2.11 8.51
C ASN A 144 10.25 -0.97 9.29
N ALA A 145 10.98 0.14 9.49
CA ALA A 145 10.45 1.31 10.19
C ALA A 145 9.23 1.91 9.48
N GLY A 146 9.27 2.00 8.14
CA GLY A 146 8.16 2.52 7.35
C GLY A 146 6.90 1.67 7.50
N LYS A 147 7.01 0.34 7.41
CA LYS A 147 5.87 -0.57 7.55
C LYS A 147 5.33 -0.63 8.98
N ALA A 148 6.20 -0.56 9.99
CA ALA A 148 5.80 -0.44 11.40
C ALA A 148 5.04 0.88 11.66
N ALA A 149 5.51 1.99 11.09
CA ALA A 149 4.84 3.29 11.18
C ALA A 149 3.43 3.25 10.55
N VAL A 150 3.28 2.64 9.38
CA VAL A 150 1.99 2.47 8.70
C VAL A 150 1.01 1.68 9.58
N GLU A 151 1.42 0.55 10.14
CA GLU A 151 0.53 -0.25 11.00
C GLU A 151 0.14 0.48 12.27
N HIS A 152 1.08 1.18 12.89
CA HIS A 152 0.76 1.94 14.10
C HIS A 152 -0.21 3.08 13.80
N TRP A 153 0.02 3.79 12.68
CA TRP A 153 -0.87 4.85 12.21
C TRP A 153 -2.28 4.31 11.94
N VAL A 154 -2.41 3.20 11.23
CA VAL A 154 -3.72 2.55 10.95
C VAL A 154 -4.45 2.18 12.23
N ARG A 155 -3.76 1.61 13.23
CA ARG A 155 -4.37 1.29 14.54
C ARG A 155 -4.90 2.52 15.25
N THR A 156 -4.14 3.62 15.22
CA THR A 156 -4.54 4.89 15.86
C THR A 156 -5.74 5.50 15.14
N VAL A 157 -5.64 5.67 13.82
CA VAL A 157 -6.69 6.31 13.02
C VAL A 157 -7.98 5.47 12.99
N GLY A 158 -7.85 4.14 13.03
CA GLY A 158 -9.02 3.27 13.14
C GLY A 158 -9.84 3.51 14.43
N GLN A 159 -9.19 3.87 15.53
CA GLN A 159 -9.88 4.26 16.78
C GLN A 159 -10.53 5.64 16.72
N GLU A 160 -10.06 6.50 15.83
CA GLU A 160 -10.60 7.85 15.62
C GLU A 160 -11.87 7.83 14.75
N GLN A 161 -12.13 6.73 14.00
CA GLN A 161 -13.27 6.65 13.11
C GLN A 161 -14.58 6.37 13.89
N PRO A 162 -15.68 7.09 13.61
CA PRO A 162 -16.99 6.74 14.13
C PRO A 162 -17.47 5.39 13.55
N ALA A 163 -18.54 4.83 14.12
CA ALA A 163 -19.05 3.52 13.73
C ALA A 163 -19.46 3.42 12.24
N ASP A 164 -19.94 4.54 11.67
CA ASP A 164 -20.30 4.72 10.27
C ASP A 164 -19.17 5.40 9.45
N GLY A 165 -18.00 5.50 10.03
CA GLY A 165 -16.83 6.14 9.42
C GLY A 165 -16.17 5.32 8.32
N CYS A 166 -15.03 5.83 7.85
CA CYS A 166 -14.19 5.10 6.90
C CYS A 166 -13.62 3.83 7.55
N ARG A 167 -13.67 2.71 6.83
CA ARG A 167 -12.98 1.48 7.22
C ARG A 167 -11.49 1.60 6.91
N VAL A 168 -10.66 1.59 7.95
CA VAL A 168 -9.20 1.76 7.85
C VAL A 168 -8.52 0.47 8.29
N ILE A 169 -7.79 -0.18 7.39
CA ILE A 169 -7.06 -1.43 7.68
C ILE A 169 -5.65 -1.41 7.09
N ALA A 170 -4.74 -2.13 7.73
CA ALA A 170 -3.43 -2.48 7.19
C ALA A 170 -3.45 -3.94 6.72
N VAL A 171 -2.77 -4.24 5.61
CA VAL A 171 -2.72 -5.59 5.05
C VAL A 171 -1.29 -5.96 4.71
N ALA A 172 -0.78 -7.02 5.33
CA ALA A 172 0.44 -7.70 4.91
C ALA A 172 0.06 -8.77 3.87
N PRO A 173 0.43 -8.59 2.57
CA PRO A 173 0.01 -9.49 1.50
C PRO A 173 0.79 -10.82 1.47
N GLY A 174 1.79 -10.97 2.35
CA GLY A 174 2.75 -12.05 2.32
C GLY A 174 3.93 -11.79 1.40
N VAL A 175 4.64 -12.86 1.02
CA VAL A 175 5.79 -12.79 0.09
C VAL A 175 5.28 -13.02 -1.33
N VAL A 176 5.04 -11.93 -2.05
CA VAL A 176 4.37 -11.95 -3.37
C VAL A 176 5.40 -11.88 -4.49
N ASP A 177 5.30 -12.74 -5.50
CA ASP A 177 6.21 -12.79 -6.64
C ASP A 177 6.07 -11.55 -7.53
N THR A 178 6.97 -10.60 -7.35
CA THR A 178 7.00 -9.30 -8.01
C THR A 178 8.44 -8.90 -8.33
N ALA A 179 8.63 -7.81 -9.09
CA ALA A 179 9.95 -7.23 -9.33
C ALA A 179 10.69 -6.90 -8.02
N MET A 180 9.99 -6.47 -6.96
CA MET A 180 10.58 -6.25 -5.63
C MET A 180 11.20 -7.53 -5.07
N GLN A 181 10.57 -8.70 -5.27
CA GLN A 181 11.13 -9.97 -4.84
C GLN A 181 12.38 -10.36 -5.64
N SER A 182 12.38 -10.11 -6.94
CA SER A 182 13.58 -10.32 -7.78
C SER A 182 14.75 -9.44 -7.31
N GLU A 183 14.46 -8.19 -6.94
CA GLU A 183 15.46 -7.25 -6.38
C GLU A 183 16.04 -7.75 -5.05
N ILE A 184 15.20 -8.26 -4.15
CA ILE A 184 15.62 -8.86 -2.87
C ILE A 184 16.54 -10.06 -3.12
N ARG A 185 16.14 -10.99 -3.99
CA ARG A 185 16.91 -12.21 -4.30
C ARG A 185 18.22 -11.95 -5.04
N ALA A 186 18.33 -10.81 -5.73
CA ALA A 186 19.56 -10.38 -6.40
C ALA A 186 20.58 -9.71 -5.44
N THR A 187 20.21 -9.48 -4.18
CA THR A 187 21.07 -8.82 -3.19
C THR A 187 22.08 -9.81 -2.62
N ASP A 188 23.31 -9.35 -2.40
CA ASP A 188 24.37 -10.15 -1.79
C ASP A 188 24.06 -10.44 -0.30
N GLU A 189 24.35 -11.65 0.18
CA GLU A 189 24.09 -12.09 1.55
C GLU A 189 24.87 -11.26 2.59
N THR A 190 26.01 -10.71 2.23
CA THR A 190 26.78 -9.82 3.12
C THR A 190 26.08 -8.48 3.36
N VAL A 191 25.24 -8.04 2.41
CA VAL A 191 24.45 -6.81 2.48
C VAL A 191 23.08 -7.07 3.10
N PHE A 192 22.47 -8.22 2.76
CA PHE A 192 21.18 -8.65 3.27
C PHE A 192 21.22 -10.10 3.76
N PRO A 193 21.56 -10.35 5.02
CA PRO A 193 21.76 -11.71 5.54
C PRO A 193 20.54 -12.64 5.45
N ALA A 194 19.35 -12.08 5.30
CA ALA A 194 18.11 -12.87 5.18
C ALA A 194 17.80 -13.31 3.73
N VAL A 195 18.65 -13.01 2.74
CA VAL A 195 18.40 -13.32 1.31
C VAL A 195 18.13 -14.80 1.08
N SER A 196 18.85 -15.69 1.78
CA SER A 196 18.70 -17.15 1.67
C SER A 196 17.26 -17.63 1.92
N ARG A 197 16.53 -17.00 2.83
CA ARG A 197 15.10 -17.28 3.07
C ARG A 197 14.25 -17.00 1.83
N PHE A 198 14.49 -15.90 1.14
CA PHE A 198 13.69 -15.50 -0.04
C PHE A 198 14.04 -16.34 -1.27
N LEU A 199 15.29 -16.76 -1.40
CA LEU A 199 15.72 -17.75 -2.41
C LEU A 199 15.03 -19.11 -2.18
N GLU A 200 14.91 -19.55 -0.94
CA GLU A 200 14.23 -20.80 -0.60
C GLU A 200 12.72 -20.73 -0.88
N LEU A 201 12.05 -19.62 -0.60
CA LEU A 201 10.65 -19.44 -0.94
C LEU A 201 10.39 -19.53 -2.44
N GLU A 202 11.27 -18.96 -3.28
CA GLU A 202 11.18 -19.10 -4.73
C GLU A 202 11.43 -20.55 -5.15
N ARG A 203 12.50 -21.18 -4.67
CA ARG A 203 12.87 -22.56 -5.01
C ARG A 203 11.77 -23.57 -4.67
N THR A 204 11.03 -23.34 -3.61
CA THR A 204 9.93 -24.22 -3.16
C THR A 204 8.58 -23.86 -3.76
N GLY A 205 8.48 -22.80 -4.57
CA GLY A 205 7.21 -22.31 -5.10
C GLY A 205 6.26 -21.75 -4.05
N ALA A 206 6.81 -21.29 -2.93
CA ALA A 206 6.02 -20.74 -1.79
C ALA A 206 5.72 -19.24 -1.92
N LEU A 207 6.08 -18.61 -3.04
CA LEU A 207 5.69 -17.24 -3.33
C LEU A 207 4.21 -17.15 -3.69
N THR A 208 3.53 -16.15 -3.16
CA THR A 208 2.14 -15.86 -3.53
C THR A 208 2.11 -15.16 -4.90
N MET A 209 1.19 -15.56 -5.77
CA MET A 209 0.98 -14.85 -7.03
C MET A 209 0.31 -13.49 -6.77
N PRO A 210 0.66 -12.43 -7.53
CA PRO A 210 0.05 -11.10 -7.38
C PRO A 210 -1.47 -11.10 -7.45
N GLU A 211 -2.05 -11.94 -8.32
CA GLU A 211 -3.50 -12.09 -8.51
C GLU A 211 -4.18 -12.68 -7.28
N ALA A 212 -3.53 -13.66 -6.63
CA ALA A 212 -4.03 -14.25 -5.39
C ALA A 212 -3.98 -13.24 -4.24
N ALA A 213 -2.90 -12.48 -4.12
CA ALA A 213 -2.77 -11.41 -3.14
C ALA A 213 -3.84 -10.33 -3.36
N ALA A 214 -4.06 -9.89 -4.61
CA ALA A 214 -5.08 -8.91 -4.96
C ALA A 214 -6.50 -9.38 -4.61
N THR A 215 -6.84 -10.62 -4.95
CA THR A 215 -8.13 -11.23 -4.60
C THR A 215 -8.32 -11.28 -3.07
N GLY A 216 -7.27 -11.67 -2.34
CA GLY A 216 -7.27 -11.68 -0.88
C GLY A 216 -7.54 -10.28 -0.31
N ILE A 217 -6.82 -9.25 -0.79
CA ILE A 217 -6.98 -7.86 -0.34
C ILE A 217 -8.43 -7.39 -0.57
N TRP A 218 -8.98 -7.57 -1.78
CA TRP A 218 -10.35 -7.17 -2.08
C TRP A 218 -11.39 -7.87 -1.20
N SER A 219 -11.18 -9.15 -0.87
CA SER A 219 -12.10 -9.91 -0.02
C SER A 219 -12.22 -9.33 1.40
N LEU A 220 -11.21 -8.60 1.87
CA LEU A 220 -11.22 -8.00 3.22
C LEU A 220 -12.25 -6.87 3.37
N LEU A 221 -12.62 -6.19 2.28
CA LEU A 221 -13.57 -5.08 2.35
C LEU A 221 -14.96 -5.52 2.84
N THR A 222 -15.33 -6.78 2.63
CA THR A 222 -16.63 -7.34 3.01
C THR A 222 -16.61 -8.19 4.29
N ARG A 223 -15.43 -8.43 4.89
CA ARG A 223 -15.30 -9.34 6.06
C ARG A 223 -15.70 -8.75 7.40
N GLY A 224 -16.14 -7.49 7.46
CA GLY A 224 -16.53 -6.86 8.71
C GLY A 224 -15.43 -6.74 9.77
N LEU A 225 -14.19 -6.58 9.34
CA LEU A 225 -13.03 -6.45 10.22
C LEU A 225 -13.19 -5.24 11.15
N PRO A 226 -12.71 -5.31 12.41
CA PRO A 226 -12.62 -4.15 13.27
C PRO A 226 -11.79 -3.03 12.63
N ASN A 227 -12.20 -1.79 12.83
CA ASN A 227 -11.44 -0.65 12.33
C ASN A 227 -10.06 -0.59 13.01
N GLY A 228 -9.02 -0.25 12.25
CA GLY A 228 -7.64 -0.26 12.73
C GLY A 228 -6.96 -1.64 12.73
N SER A 229 -7.60 -2.67 12.15
CA SER A 229 -7.00 -4.01 12.06
C SER A 229 -5.75 -4.03 11.18
N SER A 230 -4.74 -4.80 11.62
CA SER A 230 -3.63 -5.25 10.78
C SER A 230 -3.86 -6.74 10.46
N VAL A 231 -3.92 -7.07 9.18
CA VAL A 231 -4.26 -8.42 8.69
C VAL A 231 -3.08 -8.98 7.89
N ASP A 232 -2.67 -10.20 8.19
CA ASP A 232 -1.74 -10.97 7.36
C ASP A 232 -2.53 -11.99 6.55
N LEU A 233 -2.45 -11.91 5.21
CA LEU A 233 -3.19 -12.82 4.32
C LEU A 233 -2.74 -14.28 4.43
N HIS A 234 -1.56 -14.55 4.94
CA HIS A 234 -1.09 -15.93 5.18
C HIS A 234 -1.72 -16.59 6.41
N THR A 235 -2.31 -15.81 7.31
CA THR A 235 -2.89 -16.34 8.55
C THR A 235 -4.42 -16.39 8.54
N LEU A 236 -5.02 -16.04 7.40
CA LEU A 236 -6.45 -16.11 7.14
C LEU A 236 -6.85 -17.43 6.51
#